data_40da5afff853cb49523a8582d338b7e8
#
_entry.id   40da5afff853cb49523a8582d338b7e8
#
_cell.length_a   1.000
_cell.length_b   1.000
_cell.length_c   1.000
_cell.angle_alpha   90.00
_cell.angle_beta   90.00
_cell.angle_gamma   90.00
#
_symmetry.space_group_name_H-M   'P 1'
#
loop_
_entity.id
_entity.type
_entity.pdbx_description
1 polymer ?
#
loop_
_entity_poly.entity_id
_entity_poly.type
_entity_poly.pdbx_seq_one_letter_code
_entity_poly.pdbx_strand_id
1 'polypeptide(L)'
;VMAKGTTTIYNAACEPYLQQLCKMLNAMGAKITGIGSNMLVIEGVEKMHGTQHRILPDMIEVGSFIGLAAMTQSELTIKNVGLQHLGIIPATFQRLGIKMEFRGDDIYIPAQEKYEIDTFIDGSILTIADQIWPGFTPDLISVVLVTATQAVGTVLIHQKCSRVVCSS
;
A
#
# COMPACT_ATOMS: atom_id res chain seq x y z
N VAL A 1 -18.82 -1.81 -16.50
CA VAL A 1 -20.07 -1.34 -15.86
C VAL A 1 -21.21 -1.08 -16.85
N MET A 2 -20.92 -0.80 -18.13
CA MET A 2 -21.95 -0.53 -19.17
C MET A 2 -22.21 -1.71 -20.09
N ALA A 3 -21.59 -2.86 -19.89
CA ALA A 3 -21.91 -4.08 -20.62
C ALA A 3 -23.28 -4.63 -20.15
N LYS A 4 -24.10 -5.12 -21.09
CA LYS A 4 -25.40 -5.73 -20.75
C LYS A 4 -25.22 -7.01 -19.96
N GLY A 5 -26.04 -7.21 -18.93
CA GLY A 5 -26.03 -8.38 -18.06
C GLY A 5 -25.14 -8.21 -16.83
N THR A 6 -24.75 -9.33 -16.23
CA THR A 6 -23.95 -9.36 -15.01
C THR A 6 -22.55 -9.90 -15.30
N THR A 7 -21.52 -9.19 -14.82
CA THR A 7 -20.12 -9.61 -14.89
C THR A 7 -19.63 -9.93 -13.49
N THR A 8 -19.07 -11.11 -13.28
CA THR A 8 -18.41 -11.48 -12.03
C THR A 8 -16.91 -11.58 -12.24
N ILE A 9 -16.13 -10.88 -11.41
CA ILE A 9 -14.67 -10.93 -11.41
C ILE A 9 -14.23 -11.70 -10.18
N TYR A 10 -13.60 -12.84 -10.37
CA TYR A 10 -12.99 -13.66 -9.34
C TYR A 10 -11.52 -13.28 -9.16
N ASN A 11 -11.03 -13.41 -7.96
CA ASN A 11 -9.68 -13.01 -7.57
C ASN A 11 -9.38 -11.55 -7.96
N ALA A 12 -10.38 -10.69 -7.74
CA ALA A 12 -10.27 -9.27 -7.97
C ALA A 12 -9.27 -8.66 -6.98
N ALA A 13 -8.50 -7.70 -7.46
CA ALA A 13 -7.69 -6.87 -6.60
C ALA A 13 -8.58 -6.06 -5.64
N CYS A 14 -8.13 -5.86 -4.40
CA CYS A 14 -8.94 -5.22 -3.35
C CYS A 14 -8.20 -4.11 -2.60
N GLU A 15 -7.15 -3.56 -3.19
CA GLU A 15 -6.40 -2.42 -2.67
C GLU A 15 -7.29 -1.17 -2.54
N PRO A 16 -6.96 -0.22 -1.65
CA PRO A 16 -7.75 0.98 -1.39
C PRO A 16 -8.10 1.79 -2.63
N TYR A 17 -7.16 1.95 -3.58
CA TYR A 17 -7.40 2.68 -4.83
C TYR A 17 -8.43 1.98 -5.73
N LEU A 18 -8.48 0.65 -5.72
CA LEU A 18 -9.47 -0.13 -6.47
C LEU A 18 -10.86 -0.05 -5.83
N GLN A 19 -10.90 -0.11 -4.47
CA GLN A 19 -12.13 0.13 -3.73
C GLN A 19 -12.65 1.54 -4.00
N GLN A 20 -11.75 2.54 -4.04
CA GLN A 20 -12.10 3.92 -4.36
C GLN A 20 -12.70 4.04 -5.76
N LEU A 21 -12.09 3.42 -6.79
CA LEU A 21 -12.62 3.41 -8.15
C LEU A 21 -14.04 2.83 -8.18
N CYS A 22 -14.26 1.68 -7.54
CA CYS A 22 -15.58 1.06 -7.49
C CYS A 22 -16.62 1.95 -6.78
N LYS A 23 -16.25 2.59 -5.67
CA LYS A 23 -17.11 3.53 -4.93
C LYS A 23 -17.44 4.76 -5.78
N MET A 24 -16.45 5.31 -6.49
CA MET A 24 -16.66 6.44 -7.41
C MET A 24 -17.62 6.05 -8.54
N LEU A 25 -17.42 4.90 -9.18
CA LEU A 25 -18.31 4.39 -10.23
C LEU A 25 -19.72 4.18 -9.70
N ASN A 26 -19.90 3.62 -8.50
CA ASN A 26 -21.22 3.48 -7.88
C ASN A 26 -21.88 4.84 -7.62
N ALA A 27 -21.11 5.85 -7.19
CA ALA A 27 -21.62 7.22 -7.06
C ALA A 27 -22.00 7.85 -8.41
N MET A 28 -21.49 7.33 -9.52
CA MET A 28 -21.85 7.72 -10.89
C MET A 28 -23.04 6.91 -11.45
N GLY A 29 -23.61 6.01 -10.67
CA GLY A 29 -24.77 5.19 -11.05
C GLY A 29 -24.45 3.76 -11.48
N ALA A 30 -23.21 3.30 -11.35
CA ALA A 30 -22.88 1.89 -11.53
C ALA A 30 -23.45 1.02 -10.40
N LYS A 31 -23.50 -0.29 -10.62
CA LYS A 31 -23.95 -1.27 -9.65
C LYS A 31 -22.87 -2.32 -9.43
N ILE A 32 -21.94 -1.99 -8.55
CA ILE A 32 -20.81 -2.86 -8.18
C ILE A 32 -20.99 -3.26 -6.73
N THR A 33 -20.97 -4.57 -6.46
CA THR A 33 -20.99 -5.16 -5.12
C THR A 33 -19.74 -6.00 -4.87
N GLY A 34 -19.47 -6.36 -3.61
CA GLY A 34 -18.24 -7.07 -3.22
C GLY A 34 -17.00 -6.18 -3.11
N ILE A 35 -17.16 -4.85 -3.05
CA ILE A 35 -16.05 -3.89 -2.95
C ILE A 35 -15.24 -4.16 -1.67
N GLY A 36 -13.92 -4.34 -1.84
CA GLY A 36 -13.00 -4.69 -0.75
C GLY A 36 -12.86 -6.19 -0.51
N SER A 37 -13.54 -7.01 -1.31
CA SER A 37 -13.34 -8.46 -1.37
C SER A 37 -12.65 -8.89 -2.66
N ASN A 38 -12.24 -10.15 -2.72
CA ASN A 38 -11.64 -10.73 -3.93
C ASN A 38 -12.65 -11.18 -4.98
N MET A 39 -13.93 -10.83 -4.81
CA MET A 39 -14.98 -11.13 -5.78
C MET A 39 -15.87 -9.90 -5.99
N LEU A 40 -15.87 -9.36 -7.21
CA LEU A 40 -16.73 -8.25 -7.60
C LEU A 40 -17.85 -8.75 -8.49
N VAL A 41 -19.07 -8.28 -8.23
CA VAL A 41 -20.23 -8.50 -9.09
C VAL A 41 -20.68 -7.15 -9.63
N ILE A 42 -20.80 -7.02 -10.93
CA ILE A 42 -21.09 -5.79 -11.65
C ILE A 42 -22.33 -6.02 -12.50
N GLU A 43 -23.42 -5.35 -12.18
CA GLU A 43 -24.62 -5.30 -13.03
C GLU A 43 -24.46 -4.17 -14.04
N GLY A 44 -24.64 -4.48 -15.32
CA GLY A 44 -24.56 -3.50 -16.38
C GLY A 44 -25.66 -2.44 -16.28
N VAL A 45 -25.31 -1.18 -16.54
CA VAL A 45 -26.25 -0.05 -16.57
C VAL A 45 -26.25 0.61 -17.95
N GLU A 46 -27.37 1.17 -18.36
CA GLU A 46 -27.50 1.80 -19.69
C GLU A 46 -26.79 3.14 -19.77
N LYS A 47 -26.70 3.86 -18.65
CA LYS A 47 -26.07 5.20 -18.57
C LYS A 47 -25.58 5.50 -17.16
N MET A 48 -24.57 6.37 -17.12
CA MET A 48 -23.98 6.90 -15.91
C MET A 48 -24.09 8.43 -15.90
N HIS A 49 -23.87 9.03 -14.74
CA HIS A 49 -23.86 10.49 -14.54
C HIS A 49 -22.57 10.94 -13.87
N GLY A 50 -22.32 12.24 -13.82
CA GLY A 50 -21.17 12.80 -13.10
C GLY A 50 -21.34 12.71 -11.59
N THR A 51 -20.22 12.77 -10.87
CA THR A 51 -20.17 12.81 -9.41
C THR A 51 -19.05 13.70 -8.92
N GLN A 52 -19.12 14.11 -7.65
CA GLN A 52 -17.98 14.69 -6.94
C GLN A 52 -17.33 13.59 -6.11
N HIS A 53 -16.02 13.44 -6.26
CA HIS A 53 -15.27 12.41 -5.55
C HIS A 53 -13.91 12.94 -5.13
N ARG A 54 -13.51 12.69 -3.86
CA ARG A 54 -12.19 13.01 -3.36
C ARG A 54 -11.27 11.81 -3.58
N ILE A 55 -10.19 12.03 -4.32
CA ILE A 55 -9.15 11.00 -4.55
C ILE A 55 -8.38 10.75 -3.26
N LEU A 56 -8.07 9.49 -2.99
CA LEU A 56 -7.21 9.10 -1.87
C LEU A 56 -5.75 9.52 -2.13
N PRO A 57 -4.99 9.79 -1.06
CA PRO A 57 -3.53 9.89 -1.18
C PRO A 57 -2.94 8.58 -1.73
N ASP A 58 -1.87 8.69 -2.49
CA ASP A 58 -1.17 7.53 -3.03
C ASP A 58 -0.33 6.87 -1.93
N MET A 59 -0.70 5.65 -1.53
CA MET A 59 0.02 4.91 -0.50
C MET A 59 1.46 4.54 -0.91
N ILE A 60 1.72 4.44 -2.23
CA ILE A 60 3.06 4.15 -2.74
C ILE A 60 3.96 5.38 -2.61
N GLU A 61 3.43 6.58 -2.92
CA GLU A 61 4.15 7.83 -2.64
C GLU A 61 4.44 8.00 -1.16
N VAL A 62 3.45 7.75 -0.27
CA VAL A 62 3.66 7.81 1.18
C VAL A 62 4.80 6.89 1.61
N GLY A 63 4.78 5.62 1.18
CA GLY A 63 5.86 4.67 1.47
C GLY A 63 7.21 5.11 0.92
N SER A 64 7.23 5.69 -0.28
CA SER A 64 8.45 6.20 -0.91
C SER A 64 9.03 7.39 -0.13
N PHE A 65 8.19 8.30 0.37
CA PHE A 65 8.65 9.41 1.22
C PHE A 65 9.15 8.95 2.59
N ILE A 66 8.56 7.89 3.17
CA ILE A 66 9.11 7.26 4.38
C ILE A 66 10.53 6.74 4.10
N GLY A 67 10.72 6.01 3.01
CA GLY A 67 12.02 5.53 2.57
C GLY A 67 13.00 6.66 2.30
N LEU A 68 12.57 7.74 1.64
CA LEU A 68 13.39 8.91 1.37
C LEU A 68 13.90 9.57 2.67
N ALA A 69 13.03 9.79 3.65
CA ALA A 69 13.41 10.36 4.94
C ALA A 69 14.50 9.51 5.63
N ALA A 70 14.34 8.17 5.58
CA ALA A 70 15.31 7.24 6.13
C ALA A 70 16.65 7.31 5.36
N MET A 71 16.63 7.27 4.03
CA MET A 71 17.83 7.31 3.19
C MET A 71 18.64 8.60 3.32
N THR A 72 17.95 9.70 3.58
CA THR A 72 18.58 11.03 3.74
C THR A 72 18.82 11.41 5.19
N GLN A 73 18.43 10.55 6.15
CA GLN A 73 18.51 10.81 7.60
C GLN A 73 17.87 12.14 8.01
N SER A 74 16.84 12.55 7.30
CA SER A 74 16.21 13.85 7.47
C SER A 74 14.90 13.77 8.23
N GLU A 75 14.51 14.88 8.83
CA GLU A 75 13.18 15.06 9.38
C GLU A 75 12.18 15.32 8.26
N LEU A 76 11.02 14.65 8.32
CA LEU A 76 9.96 14.81 7.35
C LEU A 76 8.58 14.70 7.99
N THR A 77 7.65 15.57 7.59
CA THR A 77 6.23 15.42 7.87
C THR A 77 5.46 15.19 6.59
N ILE A 78 4.82 14.03 6.46
CA ILE A 78 3.93 13.71 5.34
C ILE A 78 2.50 13.99 5.79
N LYS A 79 1.83 14.94 5.14
CA LYS A 79 0.50 15.40 5.54
C LYS A 79 -0.61 14.70 4.80
N ASN A 80 -1.76 14.49 5.50
CA ASN A 80 -2.98 13.92 4.94
C ASN A 80 -2.72 12.58 4.21
N VAL A 81 -2.03 11.68 4.87
CA VAL A 81 -1.59 10.40 4.27
C VAL A 81 -2.71 9.38 4.06
N GLY A 82 -3.90 9.61 4.65
CA GLY A 82 -4.98 8.64 4.63
C GLY A 82 -4.63 7.38 5.42
N LEU A 83 -4.23 7.52 6.69
CA LEU A 83 -3.68 6.45 7.54
C LEU A 83 -4.49 5.16 7.49
N GLN A 84 -5.83 5.25 7.46
CA GLN A 84 -6.73 4.10 7.38
C GLN A 84 -6.58 3.27 6.09
N HIS A 85 -5.89 3.79 5.08
CA HIS A 85 -5.70 3.16 3.79
C HIS A 85 -4.26 2.66 3.56
N LEU A 86 -3.34 2.89 4.51
CA LEU A 86 -1.94 2.49 4.37
C LEU A 86 -1.67 1.01 4.73
N GLY A 87 -2.64 0.33 5.38
CA GLY A 87 -2.47 -1.06 5.80
C GLY A 87 -1.21 -1.25 6.66
N ILE A 88 -0.38 -2.23 6.31
CA ILE A 88 0.84 -2.57 7.04
C ILE A 88 2.09 -1.78 6.61
N ILE A 89 1.95 -0.81 5.68
CA ILE A 89 3.11 -0.06 5.15
C ILE A 89 3.90 0.62 6.28
N PRO A 90 3.30 1.46 7.16
CA PRO A 90 4.06 2.10 8.24
C PRO A 90 4.74 1.08 9.16
N ALA A 91 4.01 0.05 9.58
CA ALA A 91 4.55 -0.99 10.48
C ALA A 91 5.74 -1.73 9.86
N THR A 92 5.74 -1.96 8.55
CA THR A 92 6.86 -2.59 7.85
C THR A 92 8.13 -1.73 7.92
N PHE A 93 8.01 -0.42 7.70
CA PHE A 93 9.14 0.50 7.81
C PHE A 93 9.60 0.66 9.28
N GLN A 94 8.68 0.66 10.25
CA GLN A 94 9.03 0.68 11.67
C GLN A 94 9.90 -0.52 12.06
N ARG A 95 9.63 -1.70 11.50
CA ARG A 95 10.44 -2.90 11.73
C ARG A 95 11.86 -2.81 11.14
N LEU A 96 12.11 -1.91 10.20
CA LEU A 96 13.47 -1.55 9.76
C LEU A 96 14.16 -0.55 10.69
N GLY A 97 13.53 -0.17 11.81
CA GLY A 97 14.05 0.77 12.80
C GLY A 97 13.69 2.23 12.55
N ILE A 98 12.81 2.53 11.59
CA ILE A 98 12.38 3.90 11.32
C ILE A 98 11.33 4.33 12.34
N LYS A 99 11.65 5.35 13.14
CA LYS A 99 10.70 5.94 14.09
C LYS A 99 9.69 6.80 13.35
N MET A 100 8.43 6.66 13.73
CA MET A 100 7.33 7.46 13.18
C MET A 100 6.36 7.83 14.29
N GLU A 101 5.84 9.05 14.23
CA GLU A 101 4.75 9.54 15.08
C GLU A 101 3.54 9.84 14.21
N PHE A 102 2.38 9.34 14.62
CA PHE A 102 1.12 9.61 13.94
C PHE A 102 0.43 10.80 14.61
N ARG A 103 0.25 11.87 13.84
CA ARG A 103 -0.34 13.15 14.32
C ARG A 103 -1.63 13.41 13.54
N GLY A 104 -2.75 12.85 14.01
CA GLY A 104 -4.00 12.86 13.25
C GLY A 104 -3.86 11.99 11.99
N ASP A 105 -4.02 12.59 10.81
CA ASP A 105 -3.82 11.91 9.51
C ASP A 105 -2.43 12.21 8.90
N ASP A 106 -1.48 12.70 9.71
CA ASP A 106 -0.11 12.99 9.28
C ASP A 106 0.87 11.99 9.87
N ILE A 107 1.95 11.70 9.14
CA ILE A 107 3.10 10.93 9.63
C ILE A 107 4.28 11.88 9.80
N TYR A 108 4.79 11.97 11.02
CA TYR A 108 6.03 12.65 11.32
C TYR A 108 7.16 11.64 11.50
N ILE A 109 8.25 11.84 10.79
CA ILE A 109 9.46 11.03 10.83
C ILE A 109 10.58 11.93 11.35
N PRO A 110 11.12 11.67 12.57
CA PRO A 110 12.25 12.44 13.08
C PRO A 110 13.53 12.07 12.33
N ALA A 111 14.48 13.00 12.28
CA ALA A 111 15.83 12.68 11.84
C ALA A 111 16.46 11.59 12.74
N GLN A 112 17.07 10.59 12.13
CA GLN A 112 17.73 9.48 12.83
C GLN A 112 19.09 9.19 12.19
N GLU A 113 20.12 9.06 13.02
CA GLU A 113 21.48 8.70 12.57
C GLU A 113 21.65 7.19 12.35
N LYS A 114 20.83 6.38 13.03
CA LYS A 114 20.93 4.92 13.01
C LYS A 114 19.57 4.25 12.99
N TYR A 115 19.47 3.23 12.17
CA TYR A 115 18.30 2.36 12.06
C TYR A 115 18.71 0.96 12.47
N GLU A 116 17.94 0.31 13.36
CA GLU A 116 18.18 -1.05 13.81
C GLU A 116 17.00 -1.93 13.44
N ILE A 117 17.26 -2.97 12.67
CA ILE A 117 16.24 -3.92 12.20
C ILE A 117 15.75 -4.74 13.37
N ASP A 118 14.43 -4.81 13.56
CA ASP A 118 13.80 -5.66 14.54
C ASP A 118 14.07 -7.14 14.25
N THR A 119 14.20 -7.93 15.31
CA THR A 119 14.15 -9.39 15.23
C THR A 119 12.80 -9.90 15.75
N PHE A 120 12.41 -11.11 15.36
CA PHE A 120 11.28 -11.77 16.01
C PHE A 120 11.60 -12.13 17.47
N ILE A 121 10.55 -12.35 18.28
CA ILE A 121 10.68 -12.67 19.72
C ILE A 121 11.55 -13.92 19.96
N ASP A 122 11.54 -14.86 19.03
CA ASP A 122 12.37 -16.08 19.04
C ASP A 122 13.79 -15.86 18.52
N GLY A 123 14.16 -14.60 18.19
CA GLY A 123 15.47 -14.26 17.65
C GLY A 123 15.63 -14.55 16.15
N SER A 124 14.60 -15.01 15.46
CA SER A 124 14.67 -15.26 14.03
C SER A 124 14.77 -13.96 13.22
N ILE A 125 15.34 -14.09 12.02
CA ILE A 125 15.55 -12.95 11.10
C ILE A 125 14.22 -12.39 10.61
N LEU A 126 14.10 -11.07 10.62
CA LEU A 126 12.96 -10.37 10.04
C LEU A 126 12.78 -10.80 8.57
N THR A 127 11.57 -11.21 8.23
CA THR A 127 11.20 -11.51 6.85
C THR A 127 10.12 -10.53 6.39
N ILE A 128 10.39 -9.84 5.28
CA ILE A 128 9.44 -8.97 4.59
C ILE A 128 9.14 -9.60 3.23
N ALA A 129 7.89 -9.91 2.98
CA ALA A 129 7.44 -10.46 1.71
C ALA A 129 6.21 -9.70 1.22
N ASP A 130 6.14 -9.49 -0.09
CA ASP A 130 4.94 -8.96 -0.73
C ASP A 130 3.79 -9.97 -0.67
N GLN A 131 2.60 -9.45 -0.53
CA GLN A 131 1.37 -10.24 -0.47
C GLN A 131 0.20 -9.44 -1.04
N ILE A 132 -0.83 -10.15 -1.46
CA ILE A 132 -2.11 -9.53 -1.84
C ILE A 132 -2.66 -8.71 -0.66
N TRP A 133 -3.24 -7.56 -0.97
CA TRP A 133 -3.86 -6.69 0.05
C TRP A 133 -4.81 -7.48 0.99
N PRO A 134 -4.76 -7.29 2.32
CA PRO A 134 -4.05 -6.21 3.05
C PRO A 134 -2.58 -6.52 3.40
N GLY A 135 -1.93 -7.46 2.74
CA GLY A 135 -0.50 -7.70 2.88
C GLY A 135 0.34 -6.55 2.31
N PHE A 136 1.67 -6.70 2.35
CA PHE A 136 2.59 -5.66 1.89
C PHE A 136 2.62 -5.59 0.36
N THR A 137 2.42 -4.40 -0.19
CA THR A 137 2.34 -4.19 -1.63
C THR A 137 3.67 -4.49 -2.34
N PRO A 138 3.67 -5.22 -3.47
CA PRO A 138 4.87 -5.48 -4.26
C PRO A 138 5.56 -4.21 -4.77
N ASP A 139 4.80 -3.13 -5.00
CA ASP A 139 5.33 -1.88 -5.53
C ASP A 139 6.31 -1.16 -4.59
N LEU A 140 6.25 -1.44 -3.29
CA LEU A 140 7.16 -0.88 -2.28
C LEU A 140 8.32 -1.82 -1.90
N ILE A 141 8.38 -3.03 -2.43
CA ILE A 141 9.48 -3.97 -2.09
C ILE A 141 10.86 -3.40 -2.44
N SER A 142 10.98 -2.75 -3.60
CA SER A 142 12.24 -2.11 -4.00
C SER A 142 12.63 -0.95 -3.09
N VAL A 143 11.65 -0.16 -2.64
CA VAL A 143 11.88 0.93 -1.68
C VAL A 143 12.34 0.37 -0.33
N VAL A 144 11.68 -0.66 0.17
CA VAL A 144 12.06 -1.37 1.40
C VAL A 144 13.46 -1.95 1.29
N LEU A 145 13.80 -2.58 0.15
CA LEU A 145 15.12 -3.14 -0.09
C LEU A 145 16.22 -2.08 0.01
N VAL A 146 16.03 -0.96 -0.70
CA VAL A 146 17.00 0.15 -0.68
C VAL A 146 17.08 0.75 0.73
N THR A 147 15.96 0.97 1.40
CA THR A 147 15.94 1.49 2.78
C THR A 147 16.67 0.55 3.75
N ALA A 148 16.47 -0.75 3.62
CA ALA A 148 17.12 -1.76 4.47
C ALA A 148 18.66 -1.74 4.36
N THR A 149 19.23 -1.28 3.23
CA THR A 149 20.69 -1.16 3.09
C THR A 149 21.30 -0.10 4.01
N GLN A 150 20.50 0.78 4.58
CA GLN A 150 20.94 1.80 5.55
C GLN A 150 20.73 1.36 7.02
N ALA A 151 20.08 0.24 7.24
CA ALA A 151 19.80 -0.27 8.56
C ALA A 151 20.84 -1.29 9.03
N VAL A 152 21.07 -1.33 10.34
CA VAL A 152 21.96 -2.31 10.99
C VAL A 152 21.15 -3.53 11.36
N GLY A 153 21.58 -4.70 10.88
CA GLY A 153 20.91 -5.98 11.16
C GLY A 153 20.78 -6.83 9.90
N THR A 154 19.94 -7.85 9.99
CA THR A 154 19.68 -8.76 8.87
C THR A 154 18.18 -8.82 8.61
N VAL A 155 17.79 -8.70 7.35
CA VAL A 155 16.41 -8.88 6.90
C VAL A 155 16.38 -9.73 5.63
N LEU A 156 15.45 -10.65 5.58
CA LEU A 156 15.13 -11.40 4.36
C LEU A 156 14.00 -10.70 3.62
N ILE A 157 14.26 -10.20 2.41
CA ILE A 157 13.25 -9.60 1.55
C ILE A 157 12.94 -10.58 0.43
N HIS A 158 11.67 -10.96 0.31
CA HIS A 158 11.21 -11.96 -0.63
C HIS A 158 10.06 -11.42 -1.48
N GLN A 159 10.29 -11.28 -2.78
CA GLN A 159 9.27 -10.87 -3.74
C GLN A 159 8.60 -12.10 -4.37
N LYS A 160 7.31 -12.26 -4.13
CA LYS A 160 6.51 -13.43 -4.56
C LYS A 160 5.53 -13.10 -5.69
N CYS A 161 5.02 -11.88 -5.74
CA CYS A 161 3.89 -11.51 -6.60
C CYS A 161 4.31 -11.00 -7.98
N SER A 162 5.56 -10.63 -8.23
CA SER A 162 6.00 -10.23 -9.56
C SER A 162 6.60 -11.41 -10.32
N ARG A 163 6.00 -11.72 -11.47
CA ARG A 163 6.71 -12.47 -12.52
C ARG A 163 7.64 -11.48 -13.22
N VAL A 164 8.93 -11.56 -12.94
CA VAL A 164 9.93 -10.95 -13.83
C VAL A 164 9.87 -11.72 -15.14
N VAL A 165 9.20 -11.18 -16.12
CA VAL A 165 9.33 -11.65 -17.50
C VAL A 165 10.64 -11.09 -18.00
N CYS A 166 11.73 -11.82 -17.79
CA CYS A 166 12.96 -11.60 -18.53
C CYS A 166 12.68 -12.02 -19.98
N SER A 167 12.35 -11.06 -20.85
CA SER A 167 12.43 -11.28 -22.30
C SER A 167 13.92 -11.30 -22.65
N SER A 168 14.40 -12.50 -22.99
CA SER A 168 15.67 -12.71 -23.70
C SER A 168 15.63 -12.14 -25.10
#